data_5309a02b184a6b5498a36b7fe68d7cde
#
_entry.id   5309a02b184a6b5498a36b7fe68d7cde
#
_cell.length_a   1.000
_cell.length_b   1.000
_cell.length_c   1.000
_cell.angle_alpha   90.00
_cell.angle_beta   90.00
_cell.angle_gamma   90.00
#
_symmetry.space_group_name_H-M   'P 1'
#
loop_
_entity.id
_entity.type
_entity.pdbx_description
1 polymer ?
#
loop_
_entity_poly.entity_id
_entity_poly.type
_entity_poly.pdbx_seq_one_letter_code
_entity_poly.pdbx_strand_id
1 'polypeptide(L)'
;MSNIVEYDLIVIGGGPGGYVAAIRAAQLGINVMCIEKRKSLGGTCLNVGCIPSKTLLHSSHLYEQSKNDLVNYGIEINGKVSLNLNKMMANKTDTVGKLTSGIAGLFKKNKVDHFFGEAKFVNNKTIEVNQKKFKADKILIATGSVPSTIPGIDIDE
;
A
#
# COMPACT_ATOMS: atom_id res chain seq x y z
N MET A 1 -18.06 -2.26 -30.54
CA MET A 1 -18.28 -1.20 -29.54
C MET A 1 -17.72 -1.73 -28.22
N SER A 2 -16.70 -1.11 -27.63
CA SER A 2 -16.16 -1.54 -26.33
C SER A 2 -17.22 -1.24 -25.26
N ASN A 3 -17.70 -2.27 -24.56
CA ASN A 3 -18.60 -2.09 -23.43
C ASN A 3 -17.88 -1.24 -22.37
N ILE A 4 -18.39 -0.03 -22.13
CA ILE A 4 -17.90 0.84 -21.04
C ILE A 4 -18.55 0.31 -19.76
N VAL A 5 -17.73 -0.05 -18.77
CA VAL A 5 -18.22 -0.46 -17.45
C VAL A 5 -18.47 0.80 -16.61
N GLU A 6 -19.65 0.86 -15.97
CA GLU A 6 -20.07 2.02 -15.19
C GLU A 6 -20.05 1.73 -13.70
N TYR A 7 -19.64 2.74 -12.91
CA TYR A 7 -19.57 2.74 -11.45
C TYR A 7 -20.20 4.02 -10.89
N ASP A 8 -20.62 3.99 -9.64
CA ASP A 8 -21.02 5.22 -8.94
C ASP A 8 -19.78 6.03 -8.55
N LEU A 9 -18.69 5.32 -8.14
CA LEU A 9 -17.42 5.92 -7.72
C LEU A 9 -16.24 5.18 -8.30
N ILE A 10 -15.31 5.91 -8.91
CA ILE A 10 -13.97 5.43 -9.20
C ILE A 10 -12.97 6.13 -8.27
N VAL A 11 -12.14 5.33 -7.58
CA VAL A 11 -11.03 5.82 -6.74
C VAL A 11 -9.72 5.59 -7.48
N ILE A 12 -8.95 6.65 -7.71
CA ILE A 12 -7.64 6.57 -8.36
C ILE A 12 -6.55 6.61 -7.29
N GLY A 13 -5.85 5.49 -7.11
CA GLY A 13 -4.83 5.27 -6.10
C GLY A 13 -5.31 4.37 -4.97
N GLY A 14 -4.63 3.22 -4.77
CA GLY A 14 -4.91 2.21 -3.76
C GLY A 14 -4.10 2.38 -2.48
N GLY A 15 -3.57 3.58 -2.21
CA GLY A 15 -2.92 3.96 -0.95
C GLY A 15 -3.89 4.16 0.22
N PRO A 16 -3.41 4.57 1.41
CA PRO A 16 -4.26 4.73 2.60
C PRO A 16 -5.50 5.61 2.39
N GLY A 17 -5.37 6.72 1.68
CA GLY A 17 -6.51 7.57 1.34
C GLY A 17 -7.51 6.87 0.42
N GLY A 18 -7.00 6.11 -0.57
CA GLY A 18 -7.85 5.47 -1.58
C GLY A 18 -8.52 4.19 -1.10
N TYR A 19 -7.76 3.23 -0.54
CA TYR A 19 -8.38 1.97 -0.12
C TYR A 19 -9.37 2.15 1.03
N VAL A 20 -9.12 3.07 1.96
CA VAL A 20 -10.06 3.38 3.04
C VAL A 20 -11.35 3.98 2.47
N ALA A 21 -11.23 4.95 1.55
CA ALA A 21 -12.39 5.56 0.91
C ALA A 21 -13.21 4.55 0.11
N ALA A 22 -12.54 3.69 -0.69
CA ALA A 22 -13.18 2.67 -1.50
C ALA A 22 -13.97 1.66 -0.63
N ILE A 23 -13.35 1.13 0.42
CA ILE A 23 -14.00 0.20 1.36
C ILE A 23 -15.20 0.89 2.03
N ARG A 24 -15.03 2.13 2.49
CA ARG A 24 -16.09 2.84 3.17
C ARG A 24 -17.27 3.15 2.24
N ALA A 25 -17.00 3.57 1.02
CA ALA A 25 -18.05 3.79 0.02
C ALA A 25 -18.83 2.50 -0.30
N ALA A 26 -18.13 1.38 -0.47
CA ALA A 26 -18.78 0.09 -0.70
C ALA A 26 -19.64 -0.36 0.50
N GLN A 27 -19.19 -0.13 1.74
CA GLN A 27 -19.99 -0.39 2.94
C GLN A 27 -21.27 0.46 3.03
N LEU A 28 -21.29 1.60 2.36
CA LEU A 28 -22.46 2.47 2.23
C LEU A 28 -23.35 2.10 1.03
N GLY A 29 -23.07 1.00 0.34
CA GLY A 29 -23.86 0.50 -0.78
C GLY A 29 -23.53 1.14 -2.13
N ILE A 30 -22.43 1.89 -2.23
CA ILE A 30 -21.97 2.52 -3.46
C ILE A 30 -21.22 1.48 -4.30
N ASN A 31 -21.47 1.41 -5.61
CA ASN A 31 -20.74 0.58 -6.55
C ASN A 31 -19.38 1.21 -6.86
N VAL A 32 -18.28 0.61 -6.35
CA VAL A 32 -16.95 1.23 -6.34
C VAL A 32 -15.93 0.40 -7.09
N MET A 33 -15.11 1.09 -7.88
CA MET A 33 -13.87 0.57 -8.42
C MET A 33 -12.68 1.37 -7.90
N CYS A 34 -11.58 0.68 -7.56
CA CYS A 34 -10.30 1.29 -7.23
C CYS A 34 -9.26 0.96 -8.32
N ILE A 35 -8.56 1.98 -8.82
CA ILE A 35 -7.48 1.83 -9.79
C ILE A 35 -6.15 2.09 -9.09
N GLU A 36 -5.19 1.14 -9.21
CA GLU A 36 -3.85 1.27 -8.62
C GLU A 36 -2.78 0.93 -9.67
N LYS A 37 -1.76 1.77 -9.78
CA LYS A 37 -0.66 1.54 -10.75
C LYS A 37 0.34 0.48 -10.29
N ARG A 38 0.53 0.29 -8.99
CA ARG A 38 1.39 -0.76 -8.42
C ARG A 38 0.69 -2.11 -8.48
N LYS A 39 1.47 -3.19 -8.49
CA LYS A 39 0.94 -4.57 -8.48
C LYS A 39 0.27 -4.97 -7.16
N SER A 40 0.35 -4.12 -6.13
CA SER A 40 -0.22 -4.36 -4.80
C SER A 40 -0.89 -3.11 -4.27
N LEU A 41 -1.97 -3.29 -3.52
CA LEU A 41 -2.65 -2.24 -2.79
C LEU A 41 -1.82 -1.78 -1.58
N GLY A 42 -2.22 -0.65 -0.96
CA GLY A 42 -1.56 -0.13 0.24
C GLY A 42 -0.68 1.09 0.01
N GLY A 43 -0.41 1.44 -1.26
CA GLY A 43 0.36 2.64 -1.63
C GLY A 43 1.78 2.65 -1.06
N THR A 44 2.36 3.84 -0.95
CA THR A 44 3.72 4.04 -0.42
C THR A 44 3.85 3.55 1.03
N CYS A 45 2.87 3.83 1.88
CA CYS A 45 2.94 3.48 3.30
C CYS A 45 3.17 1.99 3.53
N LEU A 46 2.38 1.11 2.90
CA LEU A 46 2.50 -0.33 3.13
C LEU A 46 3.66 -0.96 2.37
N ASN A 47 3.92 -0.50 1.15
CA ASN A 47 4.86 -1.19 0.27
C ASN A 47 6.32 -0.77 0.48
N VAL A 48 6.59 0.52 0.69
CA VAL A 48 7.97 1.05 0.72
C VAL A 48 8.23 2.07 1.82
N GLY A 49 7.21 2.43 2.62
CA GLY A 49 7.30 3.48 3.64
C GLY A 49 7.10 2.98 5.07
N CYS A 50 5.93 3.27 5.64
CA CYS A 50 5.63 3.09 7.06
C CYS A 50 5.85 1.65 7.55
N ILE A 51 5.34 0.67 6.83
CA ILE A 51 5.35 -0.72 7.29
C ILE A 51 6.74 -1.34 7.21
N PRO A 52 7.46 -1.31 6.07
CA PRO A 52 8.81 -1.86 6.04
C PRO A 52 9.76 -1.16 7.01
N SER A 53 9.69 0.19 7.13
CA SER A 53 10.56 0.91 8.07
C SER A 53 10.26 0.56 9.52
N LYS A 54 8.99 0.50 9.94
CA LYS A 54 8.63 0.14 11.32
C LYS A 54 8.99 -1.30 11.66
N THR A 55 8.85 -2.22 10.70
CA THR A 55 9.26 -3.62 10.90
C THR A 55 10.77 -3.73 11.12
N LEU A 56 11.58 -3.02 10.34
CA LEU A 56 13.03 -3.01 10.50
C LEU A 56 13.46 -2.31 11.79
N LEU A 57 12.88 -1.16 12.12
CA LEU A 57 13.14 -0.43 13.37
C LEU A 57 12.80 -1.27 14.60
N HIS A 58 11.66 -1.98 14.57
CA HIS A 58 11.30 -2.88 15.67
C HIS A 58 12.32 -4.00 15.82
N SER A 59 12.73 -4.63 14.74
CA SER A 59 13.73 -5.70 14.77
C SER A 59 15.11 -5.20 15.27
N SER A 60 15.54 -4.01 14.85
CA SER A 60 16.80 -3.41 15.32
C SER A 60 16.74 -3.04 16.79
N HIS A 61 15.59 -2.53 17.26
CA HIS A 61 15.38 -2.22 18.67
C HIS A 61 15.44 -3.47 19.56
N LEU A 62 14.78 -4.57 19.15
CA LEU A 62 14.86 -5.84 19.86
C LEU A 62 16.30 -6.37 19.93
N TYR A 63 17.07 -6.23 18.85
CA TYR A 63 18.48 -6.62 18.83
C TYR A 63 19.31 -5.77 19.79
N GLU A 64 19.11 -4.46 19.81
CA GLU A 64 19.80 -3.53 20.72
C GLU A 64 19.44 -3.83 22.18
N GLN A 65 18.16 -3.99 22.48
CA GLN A 65 17.70 -4.37 23.84
C GLN A 65 18.31 -5.68 24.30
N SER A 66 18.40 -6.68 23.41
CA SER A 66 18.96 -8.00 23.76
C SER A 66 20.44 -7.96 24.12
N LYS A 67 21.15 -6.91 23.72
CA LYS A 67 22.59 -6.72 24.05
C LYS A 67 22.80 -5.93 25.30
N ASN A 68 21.99 -4.91 25.56
CA ASN A 68 22.32 -3.87 26.51
C ASN A 68 21.27 -3.72 27.63
N ASP A 69 20.01 -3.91 27.35
CA ASP A 69 18.95 -3.44 28.26
C ASP A 69 18.23 -4.54 29.02
N LEU A 70 18.18 -5.76 28.50
CA LEU A 70 17.38 -6.84 29.11
C LEU A 70 17.81 -7.19 30.52
N VAL A 71 19.09 -7.04 30.86
CA VAL A 71 19.60 -7.25 32.20
C VAL A 71 18.94 -6.37 33.24
N ASN A 72 18.52 -5.15 32.87
CA ASN A 72 17.83 -4.22 33.75
C ASN A 72 16.42 -4.70 34.13
N TYR A 73 15.88 -5.64 33.33
CA TYR A 73 14.57 -6.27 33.54
C TYR A 73 14.67 -7.67 34.16
N GLY A 74 15.89 -8.08 34.61
CA GLY A 74 16.12 -9.38 35.17
C GLY A 74 16.16 -10.51 34.14
N ILE A 75 16.37 -10.18 32.84
CA ILE A 75 16.52 -11.17 31.77
C ILE A 75 17.98 -11.30 31.41
N GLU A 76 18.55 -12.48 31.71
CA GLU A 76 19.92 -12.81 31.41
C GLU A 76 20.02 -13.65 30.14
N ILE A 77 20.88 -13.25 29.20
CA ILE A 77 21.14 -14.02 27.99
C ILE A 77 22.52 -14.70 28.14
N ASN A 78 22.50 -16.00 28.29
CA ASN A 78 23.72 -16.81 28.34
C ASN A 78 24.18 -17.14 26.92
N GLY A 79 25.13 -16.36 26.40
CA GLY A 79 25.73 -16.55 25.08
C GLY A 79 25.76 -15.30 24.22
N LYS A 80 26.26 -15.45 22.98
CA LYS A 80 26.41 -14.34 22.04
C LYS A 80 25.13 -14.13 21.25
N VAL A 81 24.52 -12.95 21.38
CA VAL A 81 23.44 -12.52 20.51
C VAL A 81 24.00 -12.08 19.14
N SER A 82 23.49 -12.63 18.08
CA SER A 82 23.89 -12.30 16.70
C SER A 82 22.68 -11.94 15.84
N LEU A 83 22.89 -11.03 14.89
CA LEU A 83 21.89 -10.64 13.93
C LEU A 83 21.96 -11.53 12.68
N ASN A 84 20.81 -12.04 12.24
CA ASN A 84 20.66 -12.65 10.92
C ASN A 84 19.89 -11.67 10.01
N LEU A 85 20.62 -10.89 9.22
CA LEU A 85 20.04 -9.87 8.35
C LEU A 85 19.06 -10.45 7.32
N ASN A 86 19.34 -11.62 6.77
CA ASN A 86 18.45 -12.26 5.79
C ASN A 86 17.09 -12.60 6.41
N LYS A 87 17.07 -13.11 7.63
CA LYS A 87 15.81 -13.38 8.36
C LYS A 87 15.07 -12.08 8.70
N MET A 88 15.79 -11.04 9.09
CA MET A 88 15.21 -9.72 9.37
C MET A 88 14.53 -9.14 8.12
N MET A 89 15.20 -9.23 6.97
CA MET A 89 14.64 -8.77 5.68
C MET A 89 13.46 -9.63 5.23
N ALA A 90 13.51 -10.94 5.42
CA ALA A 90 12.39 -11.84 5.15
C ALA A 90 11.17 -11.47 6.01
N ASN A 91 11.34 -11.27 7.32
CA ASN A 91 10.26 -10.83 8.22
C ASN A 91 9.62 -9.51 7.76
N LYS A 92 10.43 -8.54 7.33
CA LYS A 92 9.93 -7.28 6.74
C LYS A 92 9.07 -7.55 5.51
N THR A 93 9.53 -8.40 4.60
CA THR A 93 8.81 -8.73 3.36
C THR A 93 7.50 -9.46 3.64
N ASP A 94 7.52 -10.42 4.56
CA ASP A 94 6.33 -11.16 4.99
C ASP A 94 5.28 -10.25 5.63
N THR A 95 5.72 -9.31 6.45
CA THR A 95 4.82 -8.34 7.10
C THR A 95 4.14 -7.45 6.07
N VAL A 96 4.88 -6.93 5.10
CA VAL A 96 4.32 -6.17 3.97
C VAL A 96 3.33 -7.02 3.18
N GLY A 97 3.70 -8.26 2.84
CA GLY A 97 2.84 -9.19 2.10
C GLY A 97 1.51 -9.48 2.81
N LYS A 98 1.56 -9.74 4.12
CA LYS A 98 0.36 -9.99 4.94
C LYS A 98 -0.59 -8.80 4.93
N LEU A 99 -0.07 -7.58 5.11
CA LEU A 99 -0.90 -6.37 5.17
C LEU A 99 -1.47 -5.99 3.80
N THR A 100 -0.69 -6.07 2.73
CA THR A 100 -1.20 -5.79 1.38
C THR A 100 -2.25 -6.80 0.93
N SER A 101 -2.04 -8.09 1.24
CA SER A 101 -3.03 -9.15 1.01
C SER A 101 -4.29 -8.95 1.85
N GLY A 102 -4.15 -8.44 3.08
CA GLY A 102 -5.27 -8.07 3.94
C GLY A 102 -6.19 -7.02 3.30
N ILE A 103 -5.61 -5.99 2.67
CA ILE A 103 -6.41 -4.99 1.94
C ILE A 103 -7.12 -5.61 0.75
N ALA A 104 -6.46 -6.46 -0.02
CA ALA A 104 -7.09 -7.17 -1.14
C ALA A 104 -8.26 -8.06 -0.65
N GLY A 105 -8.09 -8.71 0.50
CA GLY A 105 -9.15 -9.46 1.18
C GLY A 105 -10.33 -8.57 1.59
N LEU A 106 -10.07 -7.37 2.12
CA LEU A 106 -11.10 -6.38 2.44
C LEU A 106 -11.84 -5.88 1.20
N PHE A 107 -11.16 -5.65 0.10
CA PHE A 107 -11.78 -5.31 -1.18
C PHE A 107 -12.75 -6.40 -1.62
N LYS A 108 -12.28 -7.66 -1.64
CA LYS A 108 -13.13 -8.81 -1.98
C LYS A 108 -14.35 -8.93 -1.06
N LYS A 109 -14.15 -8.80 0.27
CA LYS A 109 -15.24 -8.88 1.26
C LYS A 109 -16.30 -7.80 1.07
N ASN A 110 -15.88 -6.58 0.71
CA ASN A 110 -16.77 -5.44 0.52
C ASN A 110 -17.22 -5.25 -0.94
N LYS A 111 -16.86 -6.19 -1.86
CA LYS A 111 -17.20 -6.12 -3.27
C LYS A 111 -16.69 -4.84 -3.97
N VAL A 112 -15.50 -4.39 -3.56
CA VAL A 112 -14.78 -3.32 -4.26
C VAL A 112 -14.06 -3.94 -5.44
N ASP A 113 -14.39 -3.54 -6.65
CA ASP A 113 -13.62 -3.91 -7.83
C ASP A 113 -12.29 -3.19 -7.83
N HIS A 114 -11.22 -3.85 -8.27
CA HIS A 114 -9.94 -3.18 -8.46
C HIS A 114 -9.31 -3.53 -9.80
N PHE A 115 -8.63 -2.53 -10.37
CA PHE A 115 -7.95 -2.67 -11.64
C PHE A 115 -6.52 -2.13 -11.52
N PHE A 116 -5.55 -2.94 -11.94
CA PHE A 116 -4.15 -2.52 -11.93
C PHE A 116 -3.77 -1.83 -13.23
N GLY A 117 -3.24 -0.64 -13.11
CA GLY A 117 -2.75 0.16 -14.22
C GLY A 117 -2.74 1.66 -13.91
N GLU A 118 -2.16 2.41 -14.82
CA GLU A 118 -2.13 3.86 -14.72
C GLU A 118 -3.41 4.46 -15.29
N ALA A 119 -4.11 5.25 -14.45
CA ALA A 119 -5.35 5.90 -14.83
C ALA A 119 -5.08 7.20 -15.59
N LYS A 120 -5.81 7.40 -16.70
CA LYS A 120 -5.79 8.63 -17.47
C LYS A 120 -7.21 9.14 -17.66
N PHE A 121 -7.43 10.43 -17.46
CA PHE A 121 -8.71 11.06 -17.76
C PHE A 121 -8.93 11.16 -19.25
N VAL A 122 -10.06 10.63 -19.72
CA VAL A 122 -10.58 10.87 -21.07
C VAL A 122 -11.47 12.12 -21.06
N ASN A 123 -12.27 12.24 -20.01
CA ASN A 123 -13.09 13.42 -19.69
C ASN A 123 -13.41 13.40 -18.17
N ASN A 124 -14.24 14.34 -17.70
CA ASN A 124 -14.57 14.49 -16.29
C ASN A 124 -15.33 13.30 -15.65
N LYS A 125 -15.82 12.34 -16.43
CA LYS A 125 -16.53 11.15 -15.96
C LYS A 125 -15.94 9.83 -16.48
N THR A 126 -14.92 9.88 -17.33
CA THR A 126 -14.38 8.69 -17.98
C THR A 126 -12.88 8.59 -17.75
N ILE A 127 -12.46 7.43 -17.24
CA ILE A 127 -11.06 7.07 -17.03
C ILE A 127 -10.68 5.96 -18.01
N GLU A 128 -9.48 6.03 -18.55
CA GLU A 128 -8.87 4.96 -19.34
C GLU A 128 -7.71 4.33 -18.55
N VAL A 129 -7.66 3.00 -18.53
CA VAL A 129 -6.56 2.21 -17.94
C VAL A 129 -6.29 1.04 -18.88
N ASN A 130 -5.05 0.89 -19.34
CA ASN A 130 -4.64 -0.20 -20.24
C ASN A 130 -5.62 -0.38 -21.43
N GLN A 131 -5.97 0.70 -22.11
CA GLN A 131 -6.90 0.77 -23.26
C GLN A 131 -8.38 0.39 -22.94
N LYS A 132 -8.71 0.15 -21.66
CA LYS A 132 -10.09 -0.05 -21.22
C LYS A 132 -10.65 1.24 -20.65
N LYS A 133 -11.91 1.52 -20.95
CA LYS A 133 -12.59 2.72 -20.49
C LYS A 133 -13.62 2.38 -19.41
N PHE A 134 -13.60 3.16 -18.36
CA PHE A 134 -14.50 3.06 -17.21
C PHE A 134 -15.14 4.42 -16.98
N LYS A 135 -16.43 4.43 -16.67
CA LYS A 135 -17.18 5.65 -16.41
C LYS A 135 -17.70 5.66 -14.98
N ALA A 136 -17.73 6.81 -14.34
CA ALA A 136 -18.31 6.97 -13.01
C ALA A 136 -19.02 8.32 -12.85
N ASP A 137 -19.99 8.34 -11.93
CA ASP A 137 -20.63 9.60 -11.53
C ASP A 137 -19.69 10.48 -10.72
N LYS A 138 -18.86 9.89 -9.89
CA LYS A 138 -17.84 10.57 -9.09
C LYS A 138 -16.47 9.91 -9.27
N ILE A 139 -15.43 10.72 -9.23
CA ILE A 139 -14.04 10.26 -9.29
C ILE A 139 -13.30 10.88 -8.12
N LEU A 140 -12.71 10.02 -7.28
CA LEU A 140 -11.85 10.42 -6.15
C LEU A 140 -10.39 10.25 -6.55
N ILE A 141 -9.64 11.34 -6.54
CA ILE A 141 -8.20 11.35 -6.80
C ILE A 141 -7.46 11.18 -5.47
N ALA A 142 -6.82 10.02 -5.28
CA ALA A 142 -6.04 9.66 -4.08
C ALA A 142 -4.65 9.13 -4.46
N THR A 143 -4.03 9.76 -5.45
CA THR A 143 -2.79 9.29 -6.11
C THR A 143 -1.53 9.42 -5.26
N GLY A 144 -1.60 10.12 -4.12
CA GLY A 144 -0.45 10.36 -3.26
C GLY A 144 0.52 11.39 -3.84
N SER A 145 1.79 11.21 -3.52
CA SER A 145 2.89 12.08 -3.95
C SER A 145 4.12 11.26 -4.32
N VAL A 146 5.03 11.90 -5.02
CA VAL A 146 6.37 11.38 -5.33
C VAL A 146 7.41 12.40 -4.89
N PRO A 147 8.68 12.00 -4.65
CA PRO A 147 9.77 12.95 -4.41
C PRO A 147 9.89 13.94 -5.56
N SER A 148 10.14 15.20 -5.24
CA SER A 148 10.45 16.21 -6.24
C SER A 148 11.92 16.11 -6.64
N THR A 149 12.21 16.10 -7.93
CA THR A 149 13.57 16.17 -8.45
C THR A 149 14.08 17.61 -8.36
N ILE A 150 15.34 17.78 -8.00
CA ILE A 150 16.04 19.06 -8.02
C ILE A 150 16.97 19.06 -9.24
N PRO A 151 16.92 20.08 -10.13
CA PRO A 151 17.80 20.15 -11.28
C PRO A 151 19.28 20.04 -10.87
N GLY A 152 20.03 19.14 -11.52
CA GLY A 152 21.46 18.93 -11.25
C GLY A 152 21.78 17.98 -10.08
N ILE A 153 20.77 17.37 -9.45
CA ILE A 153 20.95 16.33 -8.43
C ILE A 153 20.22 15.06 -8.90
N ASP A 154 21.01 14.02 -9.17
CA ASP A 154 20.45 12.70 -9.45
C ASP A 154 20.10 12.00 -8.14
N ILE A 155 18.89 11.43 -8.09
CA ILE A 155 18.41 10.65 -6.94
C ILE A 155 18.51 9.18 -7.35
N ASP A 156 19.26 8.38 -6.60
CA ASP A 156 19.30 6.93 -6.72
C ASP A 156 18.13 6.33 -5.90
N GLU A 157 17.19 5.69 -6.59
CA GLU A 157 16.08 4.95 -5.95
C GLU A 157 16.36 3.43 -5.95
#